data_992b38f9299bb1956e01884cda62a5a2
#
_entry.id   992b38f9299bb1956e01884cda62a5a2
#
_cell.length_a   1.000
_cell.length_b   1.000
_cell.length_c   1.000
_cell.angle_alpha   90.00
_cell.angle_beta   90.00
_cell.angle_gamma   90.00
#
_symmetry.space_group_name_H-M   'P 1'
#
loop_
_entity.id
_entity.type
_entity.pdbx_description
1 polymer ?
#
loop_
_entity_poly.entity_id
_entity_poly.type
_entity_poly.pdbx_seq_one_letter_code
_entity_poly.pdbx_strand_id
1 'polypeptide(L)'
;MNTLLQTDEFRAWLGELKDIRAKAVIFNRLDRATKGNFGDAKALGGGVSEMRIDSGPGYRIYYTRRGEIVYLLLVGGDKSTQARDIQRAKNLLKSLPKE
;
A
#
# COMPACT_ATOMS: atom_id res chain seq x y z
N MET A 1 -4.91 5.90 -16.90
CA MET A 1 -5.39 5.46 -15.58
C MET A 1 -4.54 4.30 -15.08
N ASN A 2 -4.22 4.27 -13.80
CA ASN A 2 -3.38 3.22 -13.24
C ASN A 2 -4.19 1.99 -12.86
N THR A 3 -3.54 0.82 -12.91
CA THR A 3 -4.11 -0.43 -12.40
C THR A 3 -3.44 -0.75 -11.08
N LEU A 4 -4.24 -0.94 -10.03
CA LEU A 4 -3.74 -1.31 -8.70
C LEU A 4 -4.07 -2.77 -8.45
N LEU A 5 -3.04 -3.61 -8.37
CA LEU A 5 -3.15 -5.01 -8.01
C LEU A 5 -2.89 -5.16 -6.51
N GLN A 6 -3.34 -6.26 -5.92
CA GLN A 6 -3.20 -6.52 -4.48
C GLN A 6 -2.57 -7.88 -4.27
N THR A 7 -1.64 -7.96 -3.34
CA THR A 7 -1.19 -9.26 -2.84
C THR A 7 -2.29 -9.86 -1.96
N ASP A 8 -2.22 -11.16 -1.73
CA ASP A 8 -3.14 -11.81 -0.79
C ASP A 8 -2.98 -11.24 0.61
N GLU A 9 -1.75 -10.93 1.00
CA GLU A 9 -1.47 -10.35 2.32
C GLU A 9 -2.12 -8.97 2.49
N PHE A 10 -2.02 -8.11 1.48
CA PHE A 10 -2.68 -6.80 1.53
C PHE A 10 -4.20 -6.95 1.58
N ARG A 11 -4.73 -7.83 0.75
CA ARG A 11 -6.19 -8.06 0.70
C ARG A 11 -6.71 -8.54 2.05
N ALA A 12 -5.98 -9.46 2.69
CA ALA A 12 -6.37 -9.97 4.01
C ALA A 12 -6.33 -8.86 5.05
N TRP A 13 -5.29 -8.04 5.04
CA TRP A 13 -5.17 -6.91 5.97
C TRP A 13 -6.34 -5.95 5.84
N LEU A 14 -6.66 -5.58 4.61
CA LEU A 14 -7.75 -4.63 4.34
C LEU A 14 -9.09 -5.22 4.75
N GLY A 15 -9.31 -6.51 4.46
CA GLY A 15 -10.56 -7.19 4.82
C GLY A 15 -10.76 -7.32 6.31
N GLU A 16 -9.68 -7.43 7.09
CA GLU A 16 -9.73 -7.59 8.54
C GLU A 16 -9.83 -6.28 9.30
N LEU A 17 -9.68 -5.15 8.64
CA LEU A 17 -9.86 -3.85 9.29
C LEU A 17 -11.29 -3.69 9.75
N LYS A 18 -11.46 -3.40 11.04
CA LYS A 18 -12.78 -3.26 11.66
C LYS A 18 -13.30 -1.82 11.62
N ASP A 19 -12.39 -0.87 11.45
CA ASP A 19 -12.74 0.56 11.41
C ASP A 19 -13.32 0.91 10.04
N ILE A 20 -14.63 1.06 9.99
CA ILE A 20 -15.36 1.34 8.75
C ILE A 20 -14.96 2.68 8.15
N ARG A 21 -14.72 3.69 9.00
CA ARG A 21 -14.28 5.02 8.52
C ARG A 21 -12.91 4.93 7.88
N ALA A 22 -12.00 4.17 8.49
CA ALA A 22 -10.67 3.98 7.95
C ALA A 22 -10.74 3.28 6.59
N LYS A 23 -11.57 2.25 6.45
CA LYS A 23 -11.77 1.58 5.18
C LYS A 23 -12.24 2.56 4.10
N ALA A 24 -13.20 3.42 4.43
CA ALA A 24 -13.71 4.40 3.47
C ALA A 24 -12.61 5.36 3.02
N VAL A 25 -11.79 5.84 3.95
CA VAL A 25 -10.66 6.72 3.62
C VAL A 25 -9.64 5.99 2.75
N ILE A 26 -9.34 4.75 3.08
CA ILE A 26 -8.40 3.93 2.30
C ILE A 26 -8.91 3.73 0.87
N PHE A 27 -10.17 3.33 0.71
CA PHE A 27 -10.76 3.15 -0.63
C PHE A 27 -10.72 4.43 -1.44
N ASN A 28 -11.01 5.57 -0.81
CA ASN A 28 -10.93 6.86 -1.49
C ASN A 28 -9.50 7.16 -1.95
N ARG A 29 -8.51 6.89 -1.10
CA ARG A 29 -7.10 7.10 -1.46
C ARG A 29 -6.67 6.18 -2.60
N LEU A 30 -7.12 4.93 -2.60
CA LEU A 30 -6.81 3.99 -3.68
C LEU A 30 -7.49 4.41 -4.99
N ASP A 31 -8.73 4.88 -4.93
CA ASP A 31 -9.42 5.39 -6.10
C ASP A 31 -8.67 6.57 -6.72
N ARG A 32 -8.20 7.50 -5.87
CA ARG A 32 -7.41 8.65 -6.36
C ARG A 32 -6.08 8.20 -6.96
N ALA A 33 -5.47 7.15 -6.40
CA ALA A 33 -4.23 6.60 -6.95
C ALA A 33 -4.44 6.01 -8.35
N THR A 34 -5.59 5.38 -8.61
CA THR A 34 -5.91 4.90 -9.95
C THR A 34 -5.96 6.02 -10.97
N LYS A 35 -6.25 7.22 -10.52
CA LYS A 35 -6.31 8.43 -11.36
C LYS A 35 -4.98 9.19 -11.39
N GLY A 36 -3.92 8.61 -10.84
CA GLY A 36 -2.59 9.19 -10.85
C GLY A 36 -2.24 10.03 -9.62
N ASN A 37 -3.14 10.14 -8.66
CA ASN A 37 -2.91 10.95 -7.45
C ASN A 37 -2.69 10.03 -6.24
N PHE A 38 -1.43 9.83 -5.86
CA PHE A 38 -1.09 9.00 -4.70
C PHE A 38 -1.14 9.77 -3.38
N GLY A 39 -1.33 11.09 -3.42
CA GLY A 39 -1.44 11.91 -2.23
C GLY A 39 -0.14 11.93 -1.42
N ASP A 40 -0.25 11.82 -0.10
CA ASP A 40 0.91 11.80 0.80
C ASP A 40 1.65 10.47 0.67
N ALA A 41 2.67 10.45 -0.18
CA ALA A 41 3.43 9.24 -0.49
C ALA A 41 4.90 9.58 -0.67
N LYS A 42 5.77 8.60 -0.40
CA LYS A 42 7.21 8.76 -0.62
C LYS A 42 7.88 7.42 -0.92
N ALA A 43 8.98 7.49 -1.67
CA ALA A 43 9.81 6.32 -1.94
C ALA A 43 10.65 5.99 -0.69
N LEU A 44 10.74 4.68 -0.39
CA LEU A 44 11.51 4.19 0.75
C LEU A 44 12.79 3.48 0.35
N GLY A 45 13.06 3.39 -0.95
CA GLY A 45 14.17 2.60 -1.46
C GLY A 45 13.78 1.16 -1.73
N GLY A 46 14.63 0.43 -2.47
CA GLY A 46 14.37 -0.97 -2.79
C GLY A 46 13.16 -1.21 -3.68
N GLY A 47 12.65 -0.18 -4.34
CA GLY A 47 11.46 -0.28 -5.17
C GLY A 47 10.15 -0.17 -4.43
N VAL A 48 10.19 0.08 -3.11
CA VAL A 48 8.99 0.19 -2.27
C VAL A 48 8.70 1.66 -2.01
N SER A 49 7.42 2.02 -2.11
CA SER A 49 6.92 3.34 -1.71
C SER A 49 5.87 3.18 -0.62
N GLU A 50 5.68 4.24 0.15
CA GLU A 50 4.73 4.30 1.27
C GLU A 50 3.68 5.34 0.96
N MET A 51 2.41 4.96 1.11
CA MET A 51 1.28 5.88 1.07
C MET A 51 0.79 6.06 2.50
N ARG A 52 0.77 7.29 2.99
CA ARG A 52 0.35 7.61 4.36
C ARG A 52 -1.08 8.08 4.38
N ILE A 53 -1.85 7.52 5.30
CA ILE A 53 -3.28 7.82 5.47
C ILE A 53 -3.49 8.31 6.89
N ASP A 54 -3.80 9.60 7.01
CA ASP A 54 -3.97 10.26 8.30
C ASP A 54 -5.40 10.03 8.80
N SER A 55 -5.62 8.86 9.38
CA SER A 55 -6.91 8.46 9.95
C SER A 55 -6.62 7.47 11.07
N GLY A 56 -7.31 7.61 12.20
CA GLY A 56 -7.14 6.73 13.35
C GLY A 56 -5.68 6.60 13.77
N PRO A 57 -5.12 5.38 13.84
CA PRO A 57 -3.74 5.17 14.28
C PRO A 57 -2.68 5.56 13.25
N GLY A 58 -3.09 6.11 12.11
CA GLY A 58 -2.17 6.44 11.03
C GLY A 58 -1.85 5.24 10.16
N TYR A 59 -2.70 4.97 9.17
CA TYR A 59 -2.51 3.78 8.32
C TYR A 59 -1.43 4.02 7.28
N ARG A 60 -0.80 2.94 6.85
CA ARG A 60 0.26 2.93 5.84
C ARG A 60 -0.02 1.85 4.82
N ILE A 61 0.18 2.16 3.54
CA ILE A 61 0.10 1.19 2.45
C ILE A 61 1.44 1.20 1.73
N TYR A 62 2.07 0.04 1.64
CA TYR A 62 3.37 -0.12 0.98
C TYR A 62 3.12 -0.74 -0.38
N TYR A 63 3.66 -0.11 -1.41
CA TYR A 63 3.39 -0.52 -2.79
C TYR A 63 4.64 -0.40 -3.64
N THR A 64 4.59 -1.02 -4.81
CA THR A 64 5.67 -0.94 -5.80
C THR A 64 5.08 -0.72 -7.18
N ARG A 65 5.85 -0.09 -8.05
CA ARG A 65 5.48 0.05 -9.46
C ARG A 65 5.98 -1.17 -10.22
N ARG A 66 5.10 -1.83 -10.95
CA ARG A 66 5.43 -3.05 -11.71
C ARG A 66 5.52 -2.79 -13.20
N GLY A 67 4.90 -1.75 -13.69
CA GLY A 67 4.91 -1.37 -15.08
C GLY A 67 4.64 0.10 -15.21
N GLU A 68 4.39 0.57 -16.42
CA GLU A 68 4.17 2.00 -16.66
C GLU A 68 2.94 2.51 -15.90
N ILE A 69 1.88 1.72 -15.91
CA ILE A 69 0.62 2.06 -15.23
C ILE A 69 0.16 1.00 -14.23
N VAL A 70 1.02 0.03 -13.92
CA VAL A 70 0.66 -1.08 -13.02
C VAL A 70 1.42 -0.94 -11.70
N TYR A 71 0.67 -0.96 -10.60
CA TYR A 71 1.19 -0.89 -9.26
C TYR A 71 0.68 -2.06 -8.46
N LEU A 72 1.49 -2.55 -7.53
CA LEU A 72 1.14 -3.68 -6.67
C LEU A 72 1.16 -3.21 -5.21
N LEU A 73 0.01 -3.34 -4.55
CA LEU A 73 -0.13 -3.06 -3.13
C LEU A 73 0.39 -4.28 -2.37
N LEU A 74 1.49 -4.10 -1.64
CA LEU A 74 2.24 -5.20 -1.04
C LEU A 74 1.76 -5.56 0.36
N VAL A 75 1.74 -4.58 1.25
CA VAL A 75 1.46 -4.76 2.67
C VAL A 75 0.74 -3.53 3.18
N GLY A 76 -0.19 -3.71 4.10
CA GLY A 76 -0.82 -2.63 4.83
C GLY A 76 -0.53 -2.75 6.31
N GLY A 77 -0.56 -1.65 7.03
CA GLY A 77 -0.36 -1.61 8.46
C GLY A 77 -0.67 -0.23 8.99
N ASP A 78 -0.21 0.04 10.21
CA ASP A 78 -0.35 1.35 10.80
C ASP A 78 1.01 1.85 11.31
N LYS A 79 0.99 3.04 11.89
CA LYS A 79 2.21 3.69 12.35
C LYS A 79 2.96 2.85 13.40
N SER A 80 2.24 2.09 14.22
CA SER A 80 2.85 1.31 15.31
C SER A 80 3.67 0.11 14.83
N THR A 81 3.41 -0.38 13.61
CA THR A 81 4.11 -1.54 13.04
C THR A 81 4.95 -1.17 11.82
N GLN A 82 5.22 0.11 11.64
CA GLN A 82 5.82 0.64 10.41
C GLN A 82 7.14 -0.04 10.04
N ALA A 83 8.08 -0.14 10.99
CA ALA A 83 9.40 -0.70 10.70
C ALA A 83 9.30 -2.16 10.23
N ARG A 84 8.49 -2.96 10.91
CA ARG A 84 8.26 -4.36 10.56
C ARG A 84 7.61 -4.47 9.17
N ASP A 85 6.61 -3.63 8.91
CA ASP A 85 5.85 -3.70 7.67
C ASP A 85 6.69 -3.26 6.48
N ILE A 86 7.56 -2.27 6.64
CA ILE A 86 8.50 -1.86 5.58
C ILE A 86 9.42 -3.03 5.22
N GLN A 87 9.98 -3.69 6.23
CA GLN A 87 10.86 -4.82 5.99
C GLN A 87 10.11 -5.97 5.30
N ARG A 88 8.87 -6.23 5.75
CA ARG A 88 8.02 -7.24 5.14
C ARG A 88 7.73 -6.92 3.67
N ALA A 89 7.40 -5.67 3.36
CA ALA A 89 7.14 -5.24 1.98
C ALA A 89 8.36 -5.44 1.10
N LYS A 90 9.55 -5.08 1.59
CA LYS A 90 10.79 -5.24 0.84
C LYS A 90 11.11 -6.73 0.60
N ASN A 91 10.92 -7.57 1.61
CA ASN A 91 11.14 -9.00 1.49
C ASN A 91 10.15 -9.63 0.50
N LEU A 92 8.89 -9.22 0.58
CA LEU A 92 7.85 -9.73 -0.32
C LEU A 92 8.17 -9.35 -1.77
N LEU A 93 8.60 -8.13 -2.01
CA LEU A 93 8.97 -7.68 -3.35
C LEU A 93 10.13 -8.52 -3.92
N LYS A 94 11.13 -8.84 -3.10
CA LYS A 94 12.25 -9.67 -3.53
C LYS A 94 11.82 -11.08 -3.92
N SER A 95 10.77 -11.61 -3.31
CA SER A 95 10.28 -12.95 -3.57
C SER A 95 9.41 -13.05 -4.83
N LEU A 96 8.96 -11.91 -5.37
CA LEU A 96 8.08 -11.89 -6.53
C LEU A 96 8.88 -12.06 -7.83
N PRO A 97 8.28 -12.70 -8.86
CA PRO A 97 8.94 -12.79 -10.16
C PRO A 97 9.19 -11.40 -10.74
N LYS A 98 10.32 -11.25 -11.41
CA LYS A 98 10.57 -10.04 -12.19
C LYS A 98 9.76 -10.09 -13.48
N GLU A 99 9.32 -8.96 -13.92
CA GLU A 99 8.59 -8.84 -15.20
C GLU A 99 9.53 -8.65 -16.36
#